data_1b0ead9e730d3fd804755afaa9d47432
#
_entry.id   1b0ead9e730d3fd804755afaa9d47432
#
_cell.length_a   1.000
_cell.length_b   1.000
_cell.length_c   1.000
_cell.angle_alpha   90.00
_cell.angle_beta   90.00
_cell.angle_gamma   90.00
#
_symmetry.space_group_name_H-M   'P 1'
#
loop_
_entity.id
_entity.type
_entity.pdbx_description
1 polymer ?
#
loop_
_entity_poly.entity_id
_entity_poly.type
_entity_poly.pdbx_seq_one_letter_code
_entity_poly.pdbx_strand_id
1 'polypeptide(L)'
;MRIDEINTRLAAIQTELETATGDQLTNLEQEINDLIAERQQIQNEVQTRQQMRESIAAGLVTGTTIETHNEEENNMENRTFTLASEEYRSAFLKNMRGEELTEVEKRAFTFLTTNTSAPLPTNMQNRIIDLIGEAHPIVADVYSLDSGSAISVPVAKTLAADAGKTAEGADAFELEITMDNVDLSGDDYTANVEMSYKMAAMAVPAFEAYLISKIAERLGAKLAAGIVATIKEVMNAGNKIASGVNYANICAGFGALKRVGSVVVYGTRETIFNKLVGMVDSNKRPIFQQPITAAAAGVLLGATIKYEDAMAAGELLIGDPQKYLQNKVVPVMIESTKDLKTHKFIYSGYTCQEGTLTDDKAFALVAEA
;
A
#
# COMPACT_ATOMS: atom_id res chain seq x y z
N MET A 1 33.34 28.47 8.16
CA MET A 1 33.35 29.94 7.82
C MET A 1 32.53 30.14 6.54
N ARG A 2 31.77 31.25 6.39
CA ARG A 2 31.04 31.50 5.11
C ARG A 2 31.99 32.09 4.07
N ILE A 3 31.78 31.88 2.80
CA ILE A 3 32.61 32.39 1.71
C ILE A 3 32.80 33.91 1.81
N ASP A 4 31.77 34.65 2.21
CA ASP A 4 31.82 36.10 2.38
C ASP A 4 32.75 36.50 3.53
N GLU A 5 32.83 35.75 4.63
CA GLU A 5 33.75 36.00 5.74
C GLU A 5 35.20 35.74 5.30
N ILE A 6 35.46 34.67 4.53
CA ILE A 6 36.75 34.37 3.97
C ILE A 6 37.23 35.51 3.00
N ASN A 7 36.33 35.96 2.13
CA ASN A 7 36.66 37.05 1.19
C ASN A 7 36.93 38.37 1.93
N THR A 8 36.18 38.68 3.01
CA THR A 8 36.39 39.84 3.86
C THR A 8 37.74 39.77 4.55
N ARG A 9 38.11 38.59 5.10
CA ARG A 9 39.41 38.42 5.76
C ARG A 9 40.57 38.48 4.78
N LEU A 10 40.44 37.93 3.59
CA LEU A 10 41.46 38.06 2.51
C LEU A 10 41.67 39.51 2.09
N ALA A 11 40.60 40.31 2.02
CA ALA A 11 40.72 41.74 1.71
C ALA A 11 41.41 42.52 2.87
N ALA A 12 41.14 42.14 4.12
CA ALA A 12 41.84 42.77 5.28
C ALA A 12 43.33 42.40 5.28
N ILE A 13 43.70 41.15 5.00
CA ILE A 13 45.08 40.71 4.88
C ILE A 13 45.82 41.43 3.80
N GLN A 14 45.16 41.79 2.68
CA GLN A 14 45.77 42.56 1.60
C GLN A 14 46.24 43.98 2.08
N THR A 15 45.50 44.61 2.98
CA THR A 15 45.89 45.89 3.58
C THR A 15 46.95 45.72 4.66
N GLU A 16 46.97 44.61 5.40
CA GLU A 16 47.97 44.28 6.43
C GLU A 16 49.35 43.97 5.76
N LEU A 17 49.36 43.39 4.56
CA LEU A 17 50.57 43.11 3.79
C LEU A 17 51.38 44.34 3.43
N GLU A 18 50.74 45.50 3.25
CA GLU A 18 51.42 46.74 2.92
C GLU A 18 52.32 47.27 4.06
N THR A 19 52.06 46.82 5.28
CA THR A 19 52.76 47.27 6.50
C THR A 19 53.53 46.16 7.25
N ALA A 20 53.39 44.93 6.85
CA ALA A 20 53.98 43.75 7.49
C ALA A 20 55.45 43.57 7.19
N THR A 21 56.25 43.16 8.16
CA THR A 21 57.71 42.94 8.02
C THR A 21 58.14 41.62 8.69
N GLY A 22 59.09 40.91 8.08
CA GLY A 22 59.72 39.72 8.66
C GLY A 22 58.78 38.55 8.95
N ASP A 23 58.77 38.08 10.21
CA ASP A 23 57.97 36.91 10.64
C ASP A 23 56.47 37.10 10.45
N GLN A 24 55.98 38.33 10.42
CA GLN A 24 54.55 38.63 10.14
C GLN A 24 54.17 38.30 8.71
N LEU A 25 55.04 38.47 7.76
CA LEU A 25 54.83 38.10 6.33
C LEU A 25 54.62 36.59 6.17
N THR A 26 55.41 35.76 6.87
CA THR A 26 55.32 34.29 6.79
C THR A 26 54.01 33.78 7.40
N ASN A 27 53.56 34.42 8.50
CA ASN A 27 52.28 34.02 9.14
C ASN A 27 51.07 34.42 8.27
N LEU A 28 51.11 35.58 7.64
CA LEU A 28 50.06 36.05 6.71
C LEU A 28 50.01 35.18 5.43
N GLU A 29 51.18 34.77 4.90
CA GLU A 29 51.22 33.83 3.77
C GLU A 29 50.57 32.48 4.09
N GLN A 30 50.82 31.97 5.31
CA GLN A 30 50.21 30.74 5.78
C GLN A 30 48.69 30.86 5.93
N GLU A 31 48.22 31.97 6.56
CA GLU A 31 46.81 32.27 6.72
C GLU A 31 46.08 32.39 5.35
N ILE A 32 46.71 33.03 4.37
CA ILE A 32 46.20 33.16 2.98
C ILE A 32 46.00 31.79 2.36
N ASN A 33 47.01 30.92 2.47
CA ASN A 33 46.94 29.58 1.87
C ASN A 33 45.83 28.74 2.53
N ASP A 34 45.67 28.81 3.85
CA ASP A 34 44.62 28.10 4.57
C ASP A 34 43.22 28.62 4.19
N LEU A 35 43.02 29.92 4.10
CA LEU A 35 41.76 30.53 3.67
C LEU A 35 41.42 30.22 2.19
N ILE A 36 42.42 30.16 1.31
CA ILE A 36 42.19 29.75 -0.07
C ILE A 36 41.79 28.30 -0.17
N ALA A 37 42.41 27.40 0.62
CA ALA A 37 42.07 25.98 0.66
C ALA A 37 40.64 25.77 1.20
N GLU A 38 40.28 26.46 2.28
CA GLU A 38 38.94 26.41 2.86
C GLU A 38 37.85 26.89 1.88
N ARG A 39 38.12 28.01 1.18
CA ARG A 39 37.24 28.52 0.13
C ARG A 39 37.05 27.54 -1.02
N GLN A 40 38.11 26.90 -1.46
CA GLN A 40 38.07 25.90 -2.52
C GLN A 40 37.23 24.67 -2.09
N GLN A 41 37.39 24.22 -0.85
CA GLN A 41 36.59 23.10 -0.28
C GLN A 41 35.11 23.44 -0.26
N ILE A 42 34.72 24.64 0.23
CA ILE A 42 33.33 25.06 0.27
C ILE A 42 32.74 25.16 -1.16
N GLN A 43 33.52 25.70 -2.12
CA GLN A 43 33.08 25.77 -3.51
C GLN A 43 32.84 24.38 -4.12
N ASN A 44 33.73 23.42 -3.85
CA ASN A 44 33.59 22.06 -4.32
C ASN A 44 32.34 21.39 -3.69
N GLU A 45 32.08 21.60 -2.40
CA GLU A 45 30.88 21.09 -1.75
C GLU A 45 29.59 21.67 -2.35
N VAL A 46 29.56 22.99 -2.63
CA VAL A 46 28.41 23.63 -3.27
C VAL A 46 28.18 23.06 -4.67
N GLN A 47 29.22 22.88 -5.44
CA GLN A 47 29.15 22.32 -6.78
C GLN A 47 28.68 20.85 -6.76
N THR A 48 29.18 20.05 -5.83
CA THR A 48 28.73 18.67 -5.65
C THR A 48 27.26 18.60 -5.28
N ARG A 49 26.79 19.46 -4.35
CA ARG A 49 25.36 19.55 -3.98
C ARG A 49 24.50 19.98 -5.17
N GLN A 50 25.00 20.88 -6.01
CA GLN A 50 24.28 21.32 -7.21
C GLN A 50 24.17 20.20 -8.25
N GLN A 51 25.27 19.47 -8.50
CA GLN A 51 25.27 18.30 -9.36
C GLN A 51 24.32 17.20 -8.86
N MET A 52 24.30 16.94 -7.55
CA MET A 52 23.34 16.00 -6.94
C MET A 52 21.89 16.44 -7.15
N ARG A 53 21.59 17.75 -7.00
CA ARG A 53 20.24 18.27 -7.26
C ARG A 53 19.84 18.13 -8.72
N GLU A 54 20.74 18.42 -9.64
CA GLU A 54 20.52 18.26 -11.08
C GLU A 54 20.32 16.78 -11.47
N SER A 55 21.09 15.88 -10.87
CA SER A 55 20.94 14.44 -11.07
C SER A 55 19.60 13.92 -10.51
N ILE A 56 19.17 14.39 -9.33
CA ILE A 56 17.87 14.06 -8.75
C ILE A 56 16.74 14.60 -9.65
N ALA A 57 16.86 15.84 -10.12
CA ALA A 57 15.87 16.43 -11.03
C ALA A 57 15.78 15.67 -12.35
N ALA A 58 16.92 15.28 -12.93
CA ALA A 58 16.97 14.46 -14.15
C ALA A 58 16.36 13.07 -13.92
N GLY A 59 16.64 12.40 -12.79
CA GLY A 59 16.06 11.12 -12.42
C GLY A 59 14.55 11.18 -12.23
N LEU A 60 14.03 12.27 -11.66
CA LEU A 60 12.58 12.51 -11.52
C LEU A 60 11.87 12.68 -12.87
N VAL A 61 12.55 13.31 -13.85
CA VAL A 61 11.98 13.54 -15.19
C VAL A 61 12.03 12.29 -16.07
N THR A 62 13.07 11.47 -15.93
CA THR A 62 13.28 10.29 -16.79
C THR A 62 12.77 8.98 -16.20
N GLY A 63 12.35 8.96 -14.92
CA GLY A 63 11.95 7.73 -14.24
C GLY A 63 13.07 6.70 -14.08
N THR A 64 14.31 7.10 -14.34
CA THR A 64 15.48 6.23 -14.24
C THR A 64 15.98 6.26 -12.80
N THR A 65 16.10 5.11 -12.20
CA THR A 65 16.75 4.96 -10.87
C THR A 65 18.19 5.45 -10.99
N ILE A 66 18.57 6.42 -10.16
CA ILE A 66 19.96 6.87 -10.09
C ILE A 66 20.75 5.75 -9.42
N GLU A 67 21.48 4.98 -10.20
CA GLU A 67 22.53 4.13 -9.67
C GLU A 67 23.66 5.06 -9.19
N THR A 68 23.70 5.29 -7.89
CA THR A 68 24.88 5.90 -7.26
C THR A 68 25.99 4.84 -7.28
N HIS A 69 26.85 4.90 -8.28
CA HIS A 69 28.14 4.27 -8.20
C HIS A 69 28.96 4.96 -7.09
N ASN A 70 28.77 4.47 -5.87
CA ASN A 70 29.76 4.71 -4.83
C ASN A 70 30.93 3.77 -5.09
N GLU A 71 32.04 4.33 -5.52
CA GLU A 71 33.35 3.70 -5.42
C GLU A 71 33.72 3.54 -3.92
N GLU A 72 33.13 2.55 -3.26
CA GLU A 72 33.53 2.07 -1.94
C GLU A 72 33.77 0.58 -2.00
N GLU A 73 34.85 0.19 -2.66
CA GLU A 73 35.38 -1.18 -2.64
C GLU A 73 35.98 -1.59 -1.28
N ASN A 74 35.91 -0.80 -0.21
CA ASN A 74 36.64 -1.10 1.02
C ASN A 74 35.91 -0.86 2.35
N ASN A 75 34.58 -1.04 2.42
CA ASN A 75 33.95 -1.10 3.74
C ASN A 75 32.83 -2.15 3.79
N MET A 76 33.18 -3.42 3.52
CA MET A 76 32.25 -4.54 3.63
C MET A 76 31.84 -4.88 5.08
N GLU A 77 32.50 -4.31 6.09
CA GLU A 77 32.24 -4.65 7.50
C GLU A 77 31.07 -3.85 8.13
N ASN A 78 30.64 -2.74 7.54
CA ASN A 78 29.61 -1.85 8.11
C ASN A 78 28.36 -1.64 7.25
N ARG A 79 28.07 -2.50 6.29
CA ARG A 79 26.80 -2.40 5.54
C ARG A 79 25.65 -2.90 6.40
N THR A 80 24.72 -2.01 6.72
CA THR A 80 23.42 -2.37 7.32
C THR A 80 22.49 -2.89 6.22
N PHE A 81 22.17 -4.17 6.26
CA PHE A 81 21.19 -4.77 5.37
C PHE A 81 19.76 -4.49 5.87
N THR A 82 18.86 -4.17 4.97
CA THR A 82 17.44 -3.95 5.25
C THR A 82 16.58 -4.90 4.41
N LEU A 83 15.32 -5.08 4.77
CA LEU A 83 14.36 -5.88 4.01
C LEU A 83 14.12 -5.35 2.58
N ALA A 84 14.48 -4.09 2.31
CA ALA A 84 14.39 -3.47 1.00
C ALA A 84 15.68 -3.62 0.15
N SER A 85 16.77 -4.14 0.72
CA SER A 85 18.04 -4.27 0.01
C SER A 85 17.96 -5.33 -1.10
N GLU A 86 18.63 -5.08 -2.22
CA GLU A 86 18.64 -5.99 -3.37
C GLU A 86 19.38 -7.29 -3.08
N GLU A 87 20.43 -7.21 -2.27
CA GLU A 87 21.19 -8.37 -1.82
C GLU A 87 20.33 -9.32 -1.00
N TYR A 88 19.49 -8.79 -0.08
CA TYR A 88 18.57 -9.62 0.69
C TYR A 88 17.49 -10.24 -0.22
N ARG A 89 16.93 -9.48 -1.14
CA ARG A 89 15.93 -9.96 -2.12
C ARG A 89 16.50 -11.09 -2.98
N SER A 90 17.72 -10.92 -3.51
CA SER A 90 18.41 -11.94 -4.29
C SER A 90 18.69 -13.20 -3.45
N ALA A 91 19.17 -13.02 -2.22
CA ALA A 91 19.42 -14.11 -1.28
C ALA A 91 18.14 -14.88 -0.94
N PHE A 92 17.05 -14.16 -0.68
CA PHE A 92 15.74 -14.74 -0.39
C PHE A 92 15.24 -15.62 -1.56
N LEU A 93 15.27 -15.09 -2.79
CA LEU A 93 14.84 -15.82 -3.99
C LEU A 93 15.71 -17.05 -4.27
N LYS A 94 17.03 -16.95 -4.13
CA LYS A 94 17.94 -18.08 -4.29
C LYS A 94 17.74 -19.14 -3.21
N ASN A 95 17.54 -18.71 -1.95
CA ASN A 95 17.25 -19.63 -0.85
C ASN A 95 15.94 -20.41 -1.09
N MET A 96 14.89 -19.74 -1.58
CA MET A 96 13.63 -20.40 -1.93
C MET A 96 13.77 -21.43 -3.06
N ARG A 97 14.73 -21.24 -3.97
CA ARG A 97 15.06 -22.17 -5.05
C ARG A 97 16.06 -23.24 -4.63
N GLY A 98 16.70 -23.08 -3.45
CA GLY A 98 17.76 -23.94 -2.95
C GLY A 98 19.07 -23.81 -3.72
N GLU A 99 19.35 -22.61 -4.25
CA GLU A 99 20.61 -22.26 -4.93
C GLU A 99 21.65 -21.78 -3.90
N GLU A 100 22.92 -21.86 -4.29
CA GLU A 100 24.00 -21.37 -3.45
C GLU A 100 24.01 -19.84 -3.41
N LEU A 101 24.18 -19.29 -2.20
CA LEU A 101 24.26 -17.85 -1.96
C LEU A 101 25.72 -17.39 -2.07
N THR A 102 25.94 -16.22 -2.63
CA THR A 102 27.23 -15.53 -2.57
C THR A 102 27.55 -15.09 -1.13
N GLU A 103 28.80 -14.75 -0.82
CA GLU A 103 29.19 -14.36 0.56
C GLU A 103 28.44 -13.09 1.04
N VAL A 104 28.16 -12.14 0.14
CA VAL A 104 27.38 -10.93 0.45
C VAL A 104 25.92 -11.28 0.74
N GLU A 105 25.33 -12.13 -0.09
CA GLU A 105 23.95 -12.62 0.08
C GLU A 105 23.80 -13.44 1.36
N LYS A 106 24.78 -14.30 1.71
CA LYS A 106 24.79 -15.04 2.98
C LYS A 106 24.77 -14.08 4.18
N ARG A 107 25.60 -13.03 4.15
CA ARG A 107 25.64 -12.02 5.21
C ARG A 107 24.30 -11.30 5.34
N ALA A 108 23.74 -10.82 4.23
CA ALA A 108 22.45 -10.14 4.20
C ALA A 108 21.32 -11.04 4.75
N PHE A 109 21.29 -12.30 4.32
CA PHE A 109 20.30 -13.27 4.74
C PHE A 109 20.44 -13.60 6.23
N THR A 110 21.66 -13.92 6.71
CA THR A 110 21.91 -14.24 8.11
C THR A 110 21.63 -13.08 9.04
N PHE A 111 21.97 -11.85 8.64
CA PHE A 111 21.72 -10.65 9.44
C PHE A 111 20.22 -10.44 9.72
N LEU A 112 19.36 -10.67 8.73
CA LEU A 112 17.91 -10.44 8.83
C LEU A 112 17.14 -11.66 9.34
N THR A 113 17.73 -12.87 9.35
CA THR A 113 17.06 -14.12 9.74
C THR A 113 17.53 -14.68 11.08
N THR A 114 18.45 -14.02 11.78
CA THR A 114 19.09 -14.55 13.00
C THR A 114 18.09 -14.90 14.10
N ASN A 115 16.94 -14.23 14.17
CA ASN A 115 15.95 -14.41 15.24
C ASN A 115 14.53 -14.73 14.72
N THR A 116 14.31 -14.82 13.41
CA THR A 116 12.98 -15.04 12.81
C THR A 116 13.08 -15.89 11.55
N SER A 117 12.00 -16.52 11.14
CA SER A 117 11.86 -17.05 9.77
C SER A 117 12.13 -15.94 8.76
N ALA A 118 12.72 -16.25 7.61
CA ALA A 118 13.11 -15.26 6.61
C ALA A 118 11.92 -14.37 6.20
N PRO A 119 11.89 -13.08 6.61
CA PRO A 119 10.80 -12.19 6.27
C PRO A 119 10.78 -11.89 4.77
N LEU A 120 9.59 -11.65 4.23
CA LEU A 120 9.44 -11.31 2.81
C LEU A 120 10.11 -9.96 2.51
N PRO A 121 10.93 -9.84 1.44
CA PRO A 121 11.48 -8.57 1.02
C PRO A 121 10.38 -7.53 0.77
N THR A 122 10.56 -6.30 1.26
CA THR A 122 9.54 -5.24 1.22
C THR A 122 9.06 -4.95 -0.21
N ASN A 123 9.96 -4.97 -1.19
CA ASN A 123 9.61 -4.74 -2.60
C ASN A 123 8.67 -5.83 -3.15
N MET A 124 8.88 -7.09 -2.76
CA MET A 124 8.00 -8.19 -3.14
C MET A 124 6.64 -8.10 -2.44
N GLN A 125 6.62 -7.75 -1.16
CA GLN A 125 5.40 -7.56 -0.38
C GLN A 125 4.53 -6.45 -0.99
N ASN A 126 5.11 -5.28 -1.25
CA ASN A 126 4.40 -4.16 -1.86
C ASN A 126 3.85 -4.54 -3.24
N ARG A 127 4.65 -5.24 -4.05
CA ARG A 127 4.19 -5.68 -5.37
C ARG A 127 3.02 -6.66 -5.31
N ILE A 128 2.97 -7.55 -4.33
CA ILE A 128 1.83 -8.45 -4.10
C ILE A 128 0.59 -7.64 -3.72
N ILE A 129 0.71 -6.69 -2.80
CA ILE A 129 -0.39 -5.84 -2.34
C ILE A 129 -0.94 -4.99 -3.51
N ASP A 130 -0.06 -4.41 -4.33
CA ASP A 130 -0.45 -3.63 -5.51
C ASP A 130 -1.24 -4.48 -6.51
N LEU A 131 -0.76 -5.69 -6.83
CA LEU A 131 -1.44 -6.61 -7.74
C LEU A 131 -2.79 -7.09 -7.19
N ILE A 132 -2.89 -7.31 -5.88
CA ILE A 132 -4.17 -7.62 -5.23
C ILE A 132 -5.14 -6.46 -5.39
N GLY A 133 -4.70 -5.22 -5.13
CA GLY A 133 -5.52 -4.02 -5.27
C GLY A 133 -5.94 -3.71 -6.71
N GLU A 134 -5.07 -4.00 -7.70
CA GLU A 134 -5.39 -3.88 -9.12
C GLU A 134 -6.48 -4.88 -9.54
N ALA A 135 -6.39 -6.13 -9.07
CA ALA A 135 -7.35 -7.18 -9.41
C ALA A 135 -8.66 -7.09 -8.60
N HIS A 136 -8.56 -6.72 -7.34
CA HIS A 136 -9.65 -6.65 -6.37
C HIS A 136 -9.70 -5.28 -5.69
N PRO A 137 -10.32 -4.29 -6.32
CA PRO A 137 -10.35 -2.91 -5.81
C PRO A 137 -10.94 -2.77 -4.40
N ILE A 138 -11.86 -3.65 -3.99
CA ILE A 138 -12.44 -3.63 -2.65
C ILE A 138 -11.39 -3.81 -1.55
N VAL A 139 -10.35 -4.63 -1.80
CA VAL A 139 -9.25 -4.87 -0.84
C VAL A 139 -8.38 -3.61 -0.64
N ALA A 140 -8.21 -2.83 -1.71
CA ALA A 140 -7.46 -1.58 -1.65
C ALA A 140 -8.26 -0.41 -1.07
N ASP A 141 -9.60 -0.43 -1.22
CA ASP A 141 -10.47 0.67 -0.82
C ASP A 141 -10.85 0.65 0.65
N VAL A 142 -10.87 -0.53 1.30
CA VAL A 142 -11.23 -0.67 2.72
C VAL A 142 -10.17 -0.06 3.63
N TYR A 143 -10.61 0.44 4.79
CA TYR A 143 -9.70 0.95 5.79
C TYR A 143 -8.95 -0.20 6.45
N SER A 144 -7.63 -0.26 6.25
CA SER A 144 -6.79 -1.31 6.81
C SER A 144 -5.88 -0.80 7.92
N LEU A 145 -5.79 -1.57 9.00
CA LEU A 145 -4.96 -1.33 10.17
C LEU A 145 -3.94 -2.46 10.32
N ASP A 146 -2.66 -2.13 10.35
CA ASP A 146 -1.58 -3.08 10.63
C ASP A 146 -1.28 -3.05 12.13
N SER A 147 -2.00 -3.87 12.92
CA SER A 147 -1.83 -3.89 14.38
C SER A 147 -0.76 -4.89 14.84
N GLY A 148 -0.49 -5.92 14.03
CA GLY A 148 0.39 -7.03 14.41
C GLY A 148 -0.16 -7.89 15.57
N SER A 149 -1.43 -7.70 15.97
CA SER A 149 -2.07 -8.42 17.06
C SER A 149 -3.60 -8.42 16.90
N ALA A 150 -4.28 -9.29 17.64
CA ALA A 150 -5.72 -9.22 17.79
C ALA A 150 -6.14 -7.90 18.45
N ILE A 151 -7.20 -7.27 17.94
CA ILE A 151 -7.77 -6.03 18.50
C ILE A 151 -9.26 -6.21 18.74
N SER A 152 -9.77 -5.49 19.75
CA SER A 152 -11.21 -5.41 20.02
C SER A 152 -11.69 -4.01 19.62
N VAL A 153 -12.67 -3.95 18.73
CA VAL A 153 -13.19 -2.71 18.17
C VAL A 153 -14.62 -2.48 18.65
N PRO A 154 -14.91 -1.35 19.32
CA PRO A 154 -16.28 -1.01 19.67
C PRO A 154 -17.04 -0.58 18.41
N VAL A 155 -18.10 -1.31 18.07
CA VAL A 155 -18.99 -1.02 16.95
C VAL A 155 -20.32 -0.52 17.49
N ALA A 156 -20.79 0.64 17.01
CA ALA A 156 -22.08 1.18 17.38
C ALA A 156 -23.20 0.41 16.67
N LYS A 157 -23.89 -0.47 17.36
CA LYS A 157 -25.01 -1.29 16.82
C LYS A 157 -26.30 -0.51 16.71
N THR A 158 -26.59 0.40 17.65
CA THR A 158 -27.83 1.15 17.64
C THR A 158 -27.67 2.49 18.34
N LEU A 159 -27.92 3.57 17.62
CA LEU A 159 -28.31 4.84 18.22
C LEU A 159 -29.82 4.76 18.44
N ALA A 160 -30.25 4.50 19.67
CA ALA A 160 -31.65 4.21 19.95
C ALA A 160 -32.61 5.40 19.75
N ALA A 161 -32.09 6.63 19.78
CA ALA A 161 -32.88 7.82 19.52
C ALA A 161 -31.99 9.02 19.07
N ASP A 162 -32.56 9.92 18.29
CA ASP A 162 -32.00 11.24 18.04
C ASP A 162 -32.13 12.13 19.29
N ALA A 163 -31.36 13.22 19.38
CA ALA A 163 -31.48 14.18 20.45
C ALA A 163 -32.94 14.64 20.62
N GLY A 164 -33.48 14.54 21.80
CA GLY A 164 -34.84 14.94 22.12
C GLY A 164 -34.94 16.44 22.47
N LYS A 165 -36.07 17.08 22.12
CA LYS A 165 -36.36 18.43 22.58
C LYS A 165 -36.88 18.36 24.01
N THR A 166 -36.15 18.92 24.95
CA THR A 166 -36.53 19.00 26.37
C THR A 166 -37.29 20.30 26.62
N ALA A 167 -38.43 20.20 27.31
CA ALA A 167 -39.19 21.38 27.72
C ALA A 167 -38.48 22.06 28.91
N GLU A 168 -38.74 23.37 29.10
CA GLU A 168 -38.16 24.12 30.21
C GLU A 168 -38.58 23.49 31.56
N GLY A 169 -37.61 23.15 32.40
CA GLY A 169 -37.83 22.51 33.71
C GLY A 169 -38.04 20.99 33.70
N ALA A 170 -37.96 20.33 32.54
CA ALA A 170 -37.96 18.87 32.42
C ALA A 170 -36.53 18.29 32.45
N ASP A 171 -36.46 17.02 32.85
CA ASP A 171 -35.17 16.29 32.85
C ASP A 171 -34.57 16.21 31.44
N ALA A 172 -33.24 16.26 31.35
CA ALA A 172 -32.54 16.13 30.07
C ALA A 172 -32.83 14.77 29.41
N PHE A 173 -32.96 14.80 28.09
CA PHE A 173 -33.13 13.57 27.32
C PHE A 173 -31.83 12.75 27.37
N GLU A 174 -31.91 11.55 27.91
CA GLU A 174 -30.77 10.62 27.97
C GLU A 174 -30.72 9.79 26.70
N LEU A 175 -29.56 9.78 26.06
CA LEU A 175 -29.29 8.97 24.87
C LEU A 175 -28.63 7.67 25.28
N GLU A 176 -29.32 6.54 25.08
CA GLU A 176 -28.73 5.22 25.28
C GLU A 176 -27.98 4.78 24.01
N ILE A 177 -26.66 4.68 24.12
CA ILE A 177 -25.80 4.14 23.05
C ILE A 177 -25.41 2.73 23.41
N THR A 178 -25.89 1.76 22.64
CA THR A 178 -25.45 0.37 22.78
C THR A 178 -24.24 0.15 21.91
N MET A 179 -23.07 -0.05 22.54
CA MET A 179 -21.84 -0.46 21.86
C MET A 179 -21.64 -1.96 22.02
N ASP A 180 -21.31 -2.63 20.94
CA ASP A 180 -20.87 -4.02 20.95
C ASP A 180 -19.38 -4.08 20.59
N ASN A 181 -18.62 -4.92 21.28
CA ASN A 181 -17.21 -5.11 20.96
C ASN A 181 -17.08 -6.27 19.99
N VAL A 182 -16.44 -6.04 18.86
CA VAL A 182 -16.10 -7.08 17.91
C VAL A 182 -14.60 -7.35 18.03
N ASP A 183 -14.25 -8.58 18.34
CA ASP A 183 -12.86 -9.02 18.43
C ASP A 183 -12.40 -9.46 17.06
N LEU A 184 -11.33 -8.81 16.56
CA LEU A 184 -10.69 -9.13 15.29
C LEU A 184 -9.38 -9.88 15.58
N SER A 185 -9.50 -11.19 15.72
CA SER A 185 -8.39 -12.09 16.04
C SER A 185 -7.57 -12.50 14.81
N GLY A 186 -8.18 -12.43 13.64
CA GLY A 186 -7.59 -12.76 12.35
C GLY A 186 -7.98 -14.12 11.82
N ASP A 187 -8.41 -14.13 10.57
CA ASP A 187 -8.61 -15.35 9.77
C ASP A 187 -7.36 -15.67 8.96
N ASP A 188 -7.03 -16.95 8.89
CA ASP A 188 -5.86 -17.44 8.15
C ASP A 188 -6.19 -17.63 6.66
N TYR A 189 -5.50 -16.87 5.80
CA TYR A 189 -5.58 -17.00 4.36
C TYR A 189 -4.29 -17.60 3.82
N THR A 190 -4.42 -18.73 3.11
CA THR A 190 -3.29 -19.44 2.51
C THR A 190 -3.50 -19.65 1.02
N ALA A 191 -2.41 -19.50 0.26
CA ALA A 191 -2.41 -19.74 -1.19
C ALA A 191 -1.17 -20.54 -1.59
N ASN A 192 -1.36 -21.81 -1.99
CA ASN A 192 -0.26 -22.67 -2.40
C ASN A 192 -0.07 -22.63 -3.91
N VAL A 193 1.17 -22.43 -4.33
CA VAL A 193 1.61 -22.48 -5.74
C VAL A 193 2.61 -23.59 -5.90
N GLU A 194 2.28 -24.60 -6.73
CA GLU A 194 3.18 -25.70 -7.03
C GLU A 194 3.95 -25.42 -8.31
N MET A 195 5.26 -25.66 -8.29
CA MET A 195 6.14 -25.55 -9.45
C MET A 195 7.01 -26.79 -9.58
N SER A 196 7.13 -27.32 -10.79
CA SER A 196 8.07 -28.42 -11.06
C SER A 196 9.51 -27.91 -10.97
N TYR A 197 10.48 -28.82 -10.69
CA TYR A 197 11.89 -28.47 -10.71
C TYR A 197 12.35 -27.86 -12.03
N LYS A 198 11.74 -28.32 -13.14
CA LYS A 198 12.03 -27.79 -14.48
C LYS A 198 11.55 -26.33 -14.63
N MET A 199 10.40 -26.00 -14.06
CA MET A 199 9.91 -24.60 -14.06
C MET A 199 10.71 -23.71 -13.11
N ALA A 200 11.15 -24.23 -11.97
CA ALA A 200 11.96 -23.48 -11.02
C ALA A 200 13.37 -23.14 -11.57
N ALA A 201 13.82 -23.84 -12.63
CA ALA A 201 15.10 -23.56 -13.31
C ALA A 201 15.06 -22.33 -14.24
N MET A 202 13.94 -21.57 -14.31
CA MET A 202 13.85 -20.33 -15.08
C MET A 202 14.74 -19.22 -14.47
N ALA A 203 14.99 -18.15 -15.23
CA ALA A 203 15.74 -16.99 -14.74
C ALA A 203 15.09 -16.36 -13.49
N VAL A 204 15.89 -15.88 -12.54
CA VAL A 204 15.43 -15.34 -11.25
C VAL A 204 14.31 -14.29 -11.40
N PRO A 205 14.42 -13.27 -12.28
CA PRO A 205 13.36 -12.28 -12.43
C PRO A 205 12.05 -12.86 -12.95
N ALA A 206 12.11 -13.84 -13.86
CA ALA A 206 10.92 -14.50 -14.38
C ALA A 206 10.24 -15.38 -13.32
N PHE A 207 11.05 -16.07 -12.51
CA PHE A 207 10.57 -16.84 -11.36
C PHE A 207 9.85 -15.95 -10.35
N GLU A 208 10.47 -14.84 -9.96
CA GLU A 208 9.89 -13.87 -9.03
C GLU A 208 8.56 -13.32 -9.54
N ALA A 209 8.52 -12.82 -10.78
CA ALA A 209 7.31 -12.27 -11.38
C ALA A 209 6.16 -13.29 -11.44
N TYR A 210 6.46 -14.54 -11.80
CA TYR A 210 5.48 -15.61 -11.81
C TYR A 210 4.93 -15.93 -10.43
N LEU A 211 5.83 -16.08 -9.43
CA LEU A 211 5.48 -16.42 -8.05
C LEU A 211 4.58 -15.33 -7.44
N ILE A 212 5.02 -14.07 -7.54
CA ILE A 212 4.27 -12.90 -7.04
C ILE A 212 2.88 -12.84 -7.67
N SER A 213 2.80 -12.97 -9.01
CA SER A 213 1.53 -12.91 -9.73
C SER A 213 0.58 -14.02 -9.29
N LYS A 214 1.05 -15.26 -9.13
CA LYS A 214 0.20 -16.40 -8.75
C LYS A 214 -0.25 -16.36 -7.29
N ILE A 215 0.60 -15.90 -6.39
CA ILE A 215 0.23 -15.71 -4.99
C ILE A 215 -0.78 -14.56 -4.88
N ALA A 216 -0.52 -13.43 -5.53
CA ALA A 216 -1.43 -12.28 -5.51
C ALA A 216 -2.82 -12.62 -6.06
N GLU A 217 -2.90 -13.33 -7.20
CA GLU A 217 -4.15 -13.78 -7.81
C GLU A 217 -4.99 -14.64 -6.85
N ARG A 218 -4.37 -15.65 -6.24
CA ARG A 218 -5.09 -16.59 -5.37
C ARG A 218 -5.44 -16.00 -4.02
N LEU A 219 -4.50 -15.30 -3.41
CA LEU A 219 -4.68 -14.68 -2.10
C LEU A 219 -5.69 -13.52 -2.19
N GLY A 220 -5.56 -12.67 -3.22
CA GLY A 220 -6.46 -11.55 -3.45
C GLY A 220 -7.91 -11.98 -3.63
N ALA A 221 -8.16 -13.01 -4.43
CA ALA A 221 -9.51 -13.55 -4.64
C ALA A 221 -10.16 -14.02 -3.32
N LYS A 222 -9.38 -14.65 -2.43
CA LYS A 222 -9.90 -15.11 -1.13
C LYS A 222 -10.12 -13.96 -0.16
N LEU A 223 -9.21 -12.99 -0.11
CA LEU A 223 -9.37 -11.78 0.72
C LEU A 223 -10.60 -10.97 0.30
N ALA A 224 -10.77 -10.72 -1.00
CA ALA A 224 -11.92 -10.01 -1.52
C ALA A 224 -13.24 -10.74 -1.22
N ALA A 225 -13.26 -12.07 -1.39
CA ALA A 225 -14.43 -12.88 -1.06
C ALA A 225 -14.75 -12.84 0.44
N GLY A 226 -13.75 -12.86 1.31
CA GLY A 226 -13.91 -12.70 2.77
C GLY A 226 -14.52 -11.35 3.12
N ILE A 227 -13.98 -10.25 2.59
CA ILE A 227 -14.52 -8.90 2.81
C ILE A 227 -15.98 -8.80 2.36
N VAL A 228 -16.30 -9.27 1.14
CA VAL A 228 -17.66 -9.26 0.61
C VAL A 228 -18.61 -10.10 1.46
N ALA A 229 -18.17 -11.28 1.92
CA ALA A 229 -18.97 -12.15 2.79
C ALA A 229 -19.28 -11.48 4.14
N THR A 230 -18.28 -10.92 4.81
CA THR A 230 -18.46 -10.21 6.07
C THR A 230 -19.37 -8.99 5.91
N ILE A 231 -19.21 -8.19 4.83
CA ILE A 231 -20.11 -7.07 4.56
C ILE A 231 -21.55 -7.56 4.43
N LYS A 232 -21.79 -8.63 3.65
CA LYS A 232 -23.12 -9.20 3.46
C LYS A 232 -23.71 -9.78 4.75
N GLU A 233 -22.89 -10.29 5.64
CA GLU A 233 -23.32 -10.85 6.91
C GLU A 233 -23.73 -9.75 7.90
N VAL A 234 -22.85 -8.76 8.10
CA VAL A 234 -22.98 -7.73 9.15
C VAL A 234 -23.93 -6.59 8.75
N MET A 235 -24.10 -6.32 7.42
CA MET A 235 -24.98 -5.24 6.97
C MET A 235 -26.42 -5.42 7.44
N ASN A 236 -27.10 -4.29 7.64
CA ASN A 236 -28.52 -4.27 8.05
C ASN A 236 -29.41 -5.01 7.06
N ALA A 237 -30.34 -5.82 7.58
CA ALA A 237 -31.25 -6.60 6.75
C ALA A 237 -32.13 -5.73 5.82
N GLY A 238 -32.49 -4.52 6.25
CA GLY A 238 -33.26 -3.57 5.46
C GLY A 238 -32.49 -2.98 4.27
N ASN A 239 -31.15 -3.13 4.23
CA ASN A 239 -30.30 -2.69 3.14
C ASN A 239 -30.06 -3.81 2.11
N LYS A 240 -30.63 -5.02 2.31
CA LYS A 240 -30.57 -6.15 1.37
C LYS A 240 -31.81 -6.13 0.48
N ILE A 241 -31.68 -5.69 -0.75
CA ILE A 241 -32.75 -5.54 -1.73
C ILE A 241 -32.64 -6.70 -2.72
N ALA A 242 -33.46 -7.73 -2.54
CA ALA A 242 -33.48 -8.95 -3.36
C ALA A 242 -34.64 -8.94 -4.37
N SER A 243 -34.83 -7.85 -5.12
CA SER A 243 -35.96 -7.66 -6.05
C SER A 243 -35.50 -7.43 -7.49
N GLY A 244 -34.26 -7.77 -7.80
CA GLY A 244 -33.65 -7.58 -9.10
C GLY A 244 -32.85 -6.28 -9.24
N VAL A 245 -31.89 -6.29 -10.14
CA VAL A 245 -31.07 -5.10 -10.44
C VAL A 245 -31.81 -4.23 -11.45
N ASN A 246 -32.56 -3.26 -10.93
CA ASN A 246 -33.25 -2.24 -11.72
C ASN A 246 -33.02 -0.85 -11.14
N TYR A 247 -33.36 0.20 -11.89
CA TYR A 247 -33.10 1.58 -11.49
C TYR A 247 -33.77 1.94 -10.16
N ALA A 248 -35.02 1.52 -9.93
CA ALA A 248 -35.75 1.82 -8.70
C ALA A 248 -35.08 1.18 -7.47
N ASN A 249 -34.64 -0.06 -7.59
CA ASN A 249 -33.94 -0.78 -6.52
C ASN A 249 -32.54 -0.22 -6.27
N ILE A 250 -31.85 0.25 -7.31
CA ILE A 250 -30.57 0.95 -7.15
C ILE A 250 -30.78 2.26 -6.39
N CYS A 251 -31.79 3.07 -6.77
CA CYS A 251 -32.12 4.29 -6.04
C CYS A 251 -32.52 3.99 -4.58
N ALA A 252 -33.27 2.90 -4.34
CA ALA A 252 -33.60 2.46 -2.98
C ALA A 252 -32.34 2.05 -2.20
N GLY A 253 -31.37 1.37 -2.84
CA GLY A 253 -30.09 1.04 -2.26
C GLY A 253 -29.30 2.28 -1.83
N PHE A 254 -29.19 3.29 -2.71
CA PHE A 254 -28.55 4.57 -2.34
C PHE A 254 -29.32 5.28 -1.22
N GLY A 255 -30.65 5.22 -1.23
CA GLY A 255 -31.50 5.83 -0.19
C GLY A 255 -31.42 5.14 1.16
N ALA A 256 -31.03 3.85 1.21
CA ALA A 256 -30.87 3.09 2.44
C ALA A 256 -29.57 3.41 3.18
N LEU A 257 -28.57 3.97 2.49
CA LEU A 257 -27.29 4.31 3.08
C LEU A 257 -27.41 5.45 4.10
N LYS A 258 -26.74 5.32 5.21
CA LYS A 258 -26.65 6.36 6.24
C LYS A 258 -25.21 6.55 6.70
N ARG A 259 -24.86 7.80 7.03
CA ARG A 259 -23.55 8.16 7.59
C ARG A 259 -22.37 7.76 6.71
N VAL A 260 -22.56 7.79 5.39
CA VAL A 260 -21.53 7.46 4.39
C VAL A 260 -20.82 8.70 3.91
N GLY A 261 -19.55 8.59 3.59
CA GLY A 261 -18.74 9.62 2.96
C GLY A 261 -18.67 9.43 1.45
N SER A 262 -17.71 8.66 0.97
CA SER A 262 -17.50 8.37 -0.45
C SER A 262 -18.15 7.04 -0.82
N VAL A 263 -19.19 7.09 -1.64
CA VAL A 263 -19.89 5.88 -2.08
C VAL A 263 -19.24 5.30 -3.33
N VAL A 264 -19.01 4.00 -3.28
CA VAL A 264 -18.51 3.19 -4.41
C VAL A 264 -19.50 2.07 -4.71
N VAL A 265 -19.63 1.72 -5.98
CA VAL A 265 -20.47 0.61 -6.44
C VAL A 265 -19.58 -0.51 -6.93
N TYR A 266 -19.66 -1.67 -6.30
CA TYR A 266 -18.93 -2.87 -6.69
C TYR A 266 -19.88 -3.86 -7.39
N GLY A 267 -19.39 -4.48 -8.44
CA GLY A 267 -20.11 -5.54 -9.14
C GLY A 267 -19.23 -6.25 -10.15
N THR A 268 -19.65 -7.45 -10.54
CA THR A 268 -18.94 -8.17 -11.60
C THR A 268 -19.07 -7.40 -12.92
N ARG A 269 -18.08 -7.56 -13.79
CA ARG A 269 -18.12 -6.97 -15.14
C ARG A 269 -19.37 -7.42 -15.90
N GLU A 270 -19.77 -8.68 -15.75
CA GLU A 270 -20.99 -9.23 -16.35
C GLU A 270 -22.24 -8.50 -15.87
N THR A 271 -22.40 -8.31 -14.56
CA THR A 271 -23.57 -7.60 -13.98
C THR A 271 -23.65 -6.15 -14.46
N ILE A 272 -22.52 -5.45 -14.48
CA ILE A 272 -22.46 -4.05 -14.88
C ILE A 272 -22.84 -3.91 -16.35
N PHE A 273 -22.26 -4.71 -17.27
CA PHE A 273 -22.59 -4.59 -18.69
C PHE A 273 -23.99 -5.08 -19.03
N ASN A 274 -24.45 -6.18 -18.44
CA ASN A 274 -25.76 -6.75 -18.77
C ASN A 274 -26.92 -5.99 -18.11
N LYS A 275 -26.71 -5.42 -16.92
CA LYS A 275 -27.81 -4.80 -16.15
C LYS A 275 -27.72 -3.28 -16.15
N LEU A 276 -26.55 -2.66 -15.88
CA LEU A 276 -26.45 -1.21 -15.78
C LEU A 276 -26.38 -0.51 -17.14
N VAL A 277 -25.54 -0.99 -18.05
CA VAL A 277 -25.36 -0.36 -19.37
C VAL A 277 -26.63 -0.41 -20.21
N GLY A 278 -27.42 -1.48 -20.07
CA GLY A 278 -28.69 -1.65 -20.74
C GLY A 278 -29.89 -0.90 -20.15
N MET A 279 -29.70 -0.22 -18.99
CA MET A 279 -30.80 0.52 -18.36
C MET A 279 -31.16 1.78 -19.15
N VAL A 280 -32.44 1.90 -19.47
CA VAL A 280 -33.01 3.07 -20.12
C VAL A 280 -34.15 3.63 -19.28
N ASP A 281 -34.39 4.94 -19.36
CA ASP A 281 -35.54 5.59 -18.77
C ASP A 281 -36.84 5.29 -19.57
N SER A 282 -37.98 5.79 -19.12
CA SER A 282 -39.26 5.68 -19.80
C SER A 282 -39.23 6.26 -21.23
N ASN A 283 -38.30 7.14 -21.55
CA ASN A 283 -38.09 7.75 -22.85
C ASN A 283 -36.99 7.04 -23.67
N LYS A 284 -36.54 5.84 -23.27
CA LYS A 284 -35.49 5.07 -23.90
C LYS A 284 -34.11 5.76 -23.90
N ARG A 285 -33.86 6.68 -22.99
CA ARG A 285 -32.53 7.29 -22.82
C ARG A 285 -31.70 6.44 -21.89
N PRO A 286 -30.40 6.19 -22.20
CA PRO A 286 -29.54 5.47 -21.31
C PRO A 286 -29.35 6.26 -20.00
N ILE A 287 -29.59 5.60 -18.87
CA ILE A 287 -29.44 6.17 -17.53
C ILE A 287 -27.96 6.15 -17.13
N PHE A 288 -27.25 5.13 -17.58
CA PHE A 288 -25.82 4.97 -17.33
C PHE A 288 -25.00 5.65 -18.44
N GLN A 289 -24.12 6.57 -18.06
CA GLN A 289 -23.17 7.19 -18.98
C GLN A 289 -21.78 6.63 -18.70
N GLN A 290 -21.20 5.97 -19.69
CA GLN A 290 -19.78 5.60 -19.63
C GLN A 290 -18.94 6.88 -19.74
N PRO A 291 -17.94 7.07 -18.83
CA PRO A 291 -16.98 8.14 -19.00
C PRO A 291 -16.14 7.87 -20.27
N ILE A 292 -15.92 8.91 -21.06
CA ILE A 292 -15.11 8.86 -22.28
C ILE A 292 -13.62 8.65 -21.96
N THR A 293 -13.21 8.87 -20.71
CA THR A 293 -11.85 8.67 -20.21
C THR A 293 -11.70 7.32 -19.52
N ALA A 294 -10.72 6.54 -19.95
CA ALA A 294 -10.54 5.09 -19.77
C ALA A 294 -10.22 4.58 -18.36
N ALA A 295 -10.22 5.40 -17.31
CA ALA A 295 -9.74 4.98 -15.99
C ALA A 295 -10.82 4.50 -15.00
N ALA A 296 -12.10 4.77 -15.23
CA ALA A 296 -13.18 4.33 -14.35
C ALA A 296 -14.22 3.52 -15.13
N ALA A 297 -14.77 2.48 -14.50
CA ALA A 297 -15.83 1.66 -15.10
C ALA A 297 -17.11 2.46 -15.37
N GLY A 298 -17.27 3.63 -14.76
CA GLY A 298 -18.38 4.53 -14.91
C GLY A 298 -18.73 5.23 -13.61
N VAL A 299 -19.71 6.15 -13.70
CA VAL A 299 -20.28 6.82 -12.54
C VAL A 299 -21.78 6.58 -12.54
N LEU A 300 -22.31 6.11 -11.43
CA LEU A 300 -23.74 5.84 -11.23
C LEU A 300 -24.24 6.70 -10.08
N LEU A 301 -25.16 7.62 -10.35
CA LEU A 301 -25.73 8.55 -9.34
C LEU A 301 -24.66 9.27 -8.49
N GLY A 302 -23.52 9.62 -9.10
CA GLY A 302 -22.42 10.29 -8.43
C GLY A 302 -21.40 9.35 -7.74
N ALA A 303 -21.68 8.06 -7.67
CA ALA A 303 -20.75 7.06 -7.13
C ALA A 303 -19.89 6.41 -8.22
N THR A 304 -18.62 6.17 -7.91
CA THR A 304 -17.70 5.48 -8.83
C THR A 304 -18.02 4.00 -8.88
N ILE A 305 -18.06 3.43 -10.09
CA ILE A 305 -18.22 1.99 -10.27
C ILE A 305 -16.84 1.34 -10.38
N LYS A 306 -16.66 0.24 -9.65
CA LYS A 306 -15.47 -0.60 -9.73
C LYS A 306 -15.85 -2.05 -10.02
N TYR A 307 -15.05 -2.71 -10.86
CA TYR A 307 -15.23 -4.13 -11.13
C TYR A 307 -14.66 -4.97 -9.99
N GLU A 308 -15.50 -5.88 -9.45
CA GLU A 308 -15.08 -6.79 -8.39
C GLU A 308 -15.58 -8.20 -8.69
N ASP A 309 -14.64 -9.08 -9.01
CA ASP A 309 -14.96 -10.45 -9.40
C ASP A 309 -15.32 -11.36 -8.21
N ALA A 310 -15.10 -10.91 -6.97
CA ALA A 310 -15.53 -11.61 -5.76
C ALA A 310 -17.04 -11.50 -5.50
N MET A 311 -17.75 -10.63 -6.24
CA MET A 311 -19.21 -10.54 -6.18
C MET A 311 -19.87 -11.67 -6.97
N ALA A 312 -21.07 -12.07 -6.58
CA ALA A 312 -21.86 -12.99 -7.38
C ALA A 312 -22.47 -12.28 -8.61
N ALA A 313 -22.74 -13.06 -9.66
CA ALA A 313 -23.43 -12.52 -10.83
C ALA A 313 -24.85 -12.04 -10.45
N GLY A 314 -25.25 -10.88 -10.96
CA GLY A 314 -26.54 -10.27 -10.63
C GLY A 314 -26.58 -9.54 -9.29
N GLU A 315 -25.43 -9.28 -8.67
CA GLU A 315 -25.32 -8.52 -7.43
C GLU A 315 -24.57 -7.19 -7.64
N LEU A 316 -25.03 -6.16 -6.95
CA LEU A 316 -24.34 -4.87 -6.82
C LEU A 316 -24.24 -4.52 -5.33
N LEU A 317 -23.04 -4.24 -4.88
CA LEU A 317 -22.75 -3.75 -3.54
C LEU A 317 -22.47 -2.25 -3.61
N ILE A 318 -23.29 -1.46 -2.92
CA ILE A 318 -23.24 0.01 -2.91
C ILE A 318 -22.89 0.45 -1.51
N GLY A 319 -21.83 1.23 -1.31
CA GLY A 319 -21.48 1.68 0.04
C GLY A 319 -20.17 2.41 0.14
N ASP A 320 -19.79 2.72 1.37
CA ASP A 320 -18.56 3.41 1.72
C ASP A 320 -17.52 2.40 2.24
N PRO A 321 -16.50 2.05 1.44
CA PRO A 321 -15.49 1.08 1.83
C PRO A 321 -14.67 1.50 3.06
N GLN A 322 -14.57 2.81 3.33
CA GLN A 322 -13.86 3.32 4.51
C GLN A 322 -14.58 3.00 5.83
N LYS A 323 -15.83 2.52 5.77
CA LYS A 323 -16.59 2.02 6.93
C LYS A 323 -16.36 0.55 7.22
N TYR A 324 -15.59 -0.15 6.40
CA TYR A 324 -15.10 -1.48 6.69
C TYR A 324 -13.69 -1.36 7.28
N LEU A 325 -13.49 -1.87 8.50
CA LEU A 325 -12.20 -1.91 9.17
C LEU A 325 -11.62 -3.31 9.03
N GLN A 326 -10.46 -3.39 8.39
CA GLN A 326 -9.69 -4.64 8.26
C GLN A 326 -8.45 -4.57 9.16
N ASN A 327 -8.32 -5.54 10.06
CA ASN A 327 -7.13 -5.72 10.90
C ASN A 327 -6.18 -6.72 10.24
N LYS A 328 -4.94 -6.33 10.00
CA LYS A 328 -3.87 -7.20 9.54
C LYS A 328 -3.02 -7.62 10.74
N VAL A 329 -3.24 -8.85 11.20
CA VAL A 329 -2.48 -9.44 12.32
C VAL A 329 -1.11 -9.92 11.86
N VAL A 330 -1.08 -10.59 10.69
CA VAL A 330 0.17 -11.04 10.07
C VAL A 330 0.22 -10.53 8.63
N PRO A 331 1.27 -9.79 8.26
CA PRO A 331 1.44 -9.35 6.89
C PRO A 331 1.65 -10.53 5.94
N VAL A 332 1.63 -10.27 4.63
CA VAL A 332 1.85 -11.33 3.64
C VAL A 332 3.24 -11.92 3.81
N MET A 333 3.33 -13.24 3.99
CA MET A 333 4.55 -14.02 4.06
C MET A 333 4.56 -15.07 2.96
N ILE A 334 5.76 -15.49 2.53
CA ILE A 334 5.94 -16.57 1.56
C ILE A 334 6.91 -17.58 2.14
N GLU A 335 6.48 -18.82 2.21
CA GLU A 335 7.30 -19.94 2.61
C GLU A 335 7.46 -20.94 1.47
N SER A 336 8.54 -21.70 1.47
CA SER A 336 8.78 -22.71 0.45
C SER A 336 9.14 -24.07 1.08
N THR A 337 8.64 -25.12 0.46
CA THR A 337 9.02 -26.49 0.80
C THR A 337 9.23 -27.33 -0.46
N LYS A 338 10.02 -28.39 -0.34
CA LYS A 338 10.28 -29.32 -1.43
C LYS A 338 9.48 -30.61 -1.23
N ASP A 339 8.74 -31.01 -2.25
CA ASP A 339 8.18 -32.35 -2.31
C ASP A 339 9.08 -33.25 -3.17
N LEU A 340 9.79 -34.13 -2.50
CA LEU A 340 10.73 -35.06 -3.13
C LEU A 340 10.01 -36.18 -3.90
N LYS A 341 8.74 -36.48 -3.55
CA LYS A 341 7.98 -37.56 -4.20
C LYS A 341 7.50 -37.15 -5.59
N THR A 342 7.08 -35.88 -5.71
CA THR A 342 6.52 -35.36 -6.97
C THR A 342 7.51 -34.48 -7.74
N HIS A 343 8.72 -34.27 -7.23
CA HIS A 343 9.74 -33.37 -7.80
C HIS A 343 9.22 -31.95 -8.03
N LYS A 344 8.54 -31.40 -7.00
CA LYS A 344 7.96 -30.07 -7.02
C LYS A 344 8.47 -29.22 -5.86
N PHE A 345 8.51 -27.92 -6.08
CA PHE A 345 8.53 -26.92 -5.03
C PHE A 345 7.09 -26.46 -4.74
N ILE A 346 6.75 -26.33 -3.47
CA ILE A 346 5.48 -25.76 -3.02
C ILE A 346 5.80 -24.43 -2.36
N TYR A 347 5.26 -23.35 -2.91
CA TYR A 347 5.35 -22.01 -2.35
C TYR A 347 4.02 -21.65 -1.74
N SER A 348 4.00 -21.37 -0.44
CA SER A 348 2.80 -21.00 0.31
C SER A 348 2.84 -19.51 0.63
N GLY A 349 1.89 -18.76 0.07
CA GLY A 349 1.59 -17.41 0.53
C GLY A 349 0.63 -17.49 1.72
N TYR A 350 0.92 -16.78 2.79
CA TYR A 350 0.14 -16.75 4.02
C TYR A 350 -0.07 -15.32 4.48
N THR A 351 -1.26 -15.01 4.99
CA THR A 351 -1.57 -13.78 5.72
C THR A 351 -2.70 -14.05 6.70
N CYS A 352 -2.71 -13.35 7.83
CA CYS A 352 -3.77 -13.44 8.83
C CYS A 352 -4.44 -12.07 8.96
N GLN A 353 -5.71 -11.99 8.55
CA GLN A 353 -6.46 -10.74 8.48
C GLN A 353 -7.93 -10.99 8.79
N GLU A 354 -8.57 -10.07 9.49
CA GLU A 354 -10.01 -10.13 9.77
C GLU A 354 -10.57 -8.71 9.77
N GLY A 355 -11.81 -8.55 9.40
CA GLY A 355 -12.43 -7.24 9.37
C GLY A 355 -13.90 -7.27 9.70
N THR A 356 -14.45 -6.09 10.02
CA THR A 356 -15.87 -5.90 10.28
C THR A 356 -16.34 -4.53 9.81
N LEU A 357 -17.67 -4.37 9.69
CA LEU A 357 -18.28 -3.06 9.45
C LEU A 357 -18.33 -2.26 10.75
N THR A 358 -17.90 -1.01 10.68
CA THR A 358 -18.05 -0.07 11.79
C THR A 358 -19.47 0.53 11.86
N ASP A 359 -20.24 0.44 10.77
CA ASP A 359 -21.64 0.88 10.68
C ASP A 359 -22.41 -0.10 9.77
N ASP A 360 -23.46 -0.73 10.32
CA ASP A 360 -24.29 -1.71 9.61
C ASP A 360 -25.11 -1.12 8.43
N LYS A 361 -25.27 0.21 8.39
CA LYS A 361 -25.99 0.95 7.33
C LYS A 361 -25.11 1.62 6.31
N ALA A 362 -23.80 1.34 6.36
CA ALA A 362 -22.84 1.90 5.41
C ALA A 362 -22.85 1.22 4.04
N PHE A 363 -23.46 0.05 3.95
CA PHE A 363 -23.58 -0.70 2.70
C PHE A 363 -25.03 -1.09 2.40
N ALA A 364 -25.32 -1.23 1.12
CA ALA A 364 -26.57 -1.79 0.60
C ALA A 364 -26.25 -2.81 -0.50
N LEU A 365 -26.96 -3.91 -0.51
CA LEU A 365 -26.84 -4.96 -1.51
C LEU A 365 -28.09 -4.95 -2.38
N VAL A 366 -27.92 -4.84 -3.70
CA VAL A 366 -28.99 -5.01 -4.68
C VAL A 366 -28.70 -6.30 -5.44
N ALA A 367 -29.57 -7.29 -5.30
CA ALA A 367 -29.37 -8.62 -5.87
C ALA A 367 -30.59 -9.07 -6.70
N GLU A 368 -30.36 -9.99 -7.63
CA GLU A 368 -31.44 -10.76 -8.24
C GLU A 368 -32.06 -11.70 -7.22
N ALA A 369 -33.37 -11.93 -7.32
CA ALA A 369 -34.15 -12.78 -6.43
C ALA A 369 -33.76 -14.27 -6.57
#